data_4b98a4f84d99c262ef317043d05cba00
#
_entry.id   4b98a4f84d99c262ef317043d05cba00
#
_cell.length_a   1.000
_cell.length_b   1.000
_cell.length_c   1.000
_cell.angle_alpha   90.00
_cell.angle_beta   90.00
_cell.angle_gamma   90.00
#
_symmetry.space_group_name_H-M   'P 1'
#
loop_
_entity.id
_entity.type
_entity.pdbx_description
1 polymer ?
#
loop_
_entity_poly.entity_id
_entity_poly.type
_entity_poly.pdbx_seq_one_letter_code
_entity_poly.pdbx_strand_id
1 'polypeptide(L)' 'METSNYNFTDSQKESCAVSLMRDTVEALSLRDNISYEEALLRFTSSKIYSALFDYDTGIWRESPDYLLNLY' A
#
# COMPACT_ATOMS: atom_id res chain seq x y z
N MET A 1 -25.72 -11.49 -3.04
CA MET A 1 -25.33 -11.01 -3.08
C MET A 1 -24.61 -10.45 -3.00
N GLU A 2 -24.38 -10.43 -2.95
CA GLU A 2 -23.78 -9.89 -2.93
C GLU A 2 -22.82 -9.32 -3.47
N THR A 3 -22.74 -9.53 -4.21
CA THR A 3 -21.63 -9.19 -5.08
C THR A 3 -21.32 -7.71 -5.08
N SER A 4 -22.33 -6.94 -5.13
CA SER A 4 -22.15 -5.50 -5.12
C SER A 4 -21.41 -5.02 -3.88
N ASN A 5 -21.45 -5.79 -2.81
CA ASN A 5 -20.74 -5.43 -1.58
C ASN A 5 -19.24 -5.47 -1.75
N TYR A 6 -18.75 -6.13 -2.79
CA TYR A 6 -17.33 -6.31 -2.99
C TYR A 6 -16.79 -5.51 -4.15
N ASN A 7 -17.66 -4.68 -4.75
CA ASN A 7 -17.27 -3.86 -5.89
C ASN A 7 -16.95 -2.46 -5.40
N PHE A 8 -15.67 -2.22 -5.16
CA PHE A 8 -15.21 -0.90 -4.77
C PHE A 8 -15.06 0.00 -5.98
N THR A 9 -15.41 1.27 -5.83
CA THR A 9 -15.14 2.25 -6.87
C THR A 9 -13.63 2.51 -6.92
N ASP A 10 -13.16 3.08 -8.04
CA ASP A 10 -11.75 3.43 -8.16
C ASP A 10 -11.33 4.43 -7.08
N SER A 11 -12.24 5.34 -6.73
CA SER A 11 -11.99 6.31 -5.66
C SER A 11 -11.76 5.62 -4.31
N GLN A 12 -12.58 4.60 -4.03
CA GLN A 12 -12.46 3.85 -2.79
C GLN A 12 -11.17 3.04 -2.77
N LYS A 13 -10.81 2.43 -3.91
CA LYS A 13 -9.57 1.68 -4.01
C LYS A 13 -8.37 2.58 -3.81
N GLU A 14 -8.42 3.77 -4.39
CA GLU A 14 -7.34 4.74 -4.23
C GLU A 14 -7.18 5.16 -2.77
N SER A 15 -8.29 5.42 -2.08
CA SER A 15 -8.24 5.78 -0.67
C SER A 15 -7.61 4.68 0.16
N CYS A 16 -7.98 3.43 -0.10
CA CYS A 16 -7.40 2.29 0.59
C CYS A 16 -5.92 2.17 0.30
N ALA A 17 -5.53 2.33 -0.97
CA ALA A 17 -4.14 2.22 -1.37
C ALA A 17 -3.29 3.30 -0.72
N VAL A 18 -3.78 4.53 -0.66
CA VAL A 18 -3.04 5.64 -0.06
C VAL A 18 -2.87 5.42 1.45
N SER A 19 -3.94 4.99 2.12
CA SER A 19 -3.86 4.70 3.56
C SER A 19 -2.87 3.57 3.82
N LEU A 20 -2.93 2.52 3.02
CA LEU A 20 -2.03 1.39 3.16
C LEU A 20 -0.59 1.80 2.90
N MET A 21 -0.36 2.64 1.90
CA MET A 21 0.98 3.15 1.60
C MET A 21 1.53 3.92 2.79
N ARG A 22 0.72 4.81 3.36
CA ARG A 22 1.13 5.62 4.50
C ARG A 22 1.55 4.74 5.67
N ASP A 23 0.71 3.75 5.99
CA ASP A 23 0.98 2.87 7.12
C ASP A 23 2.22 2.01 6.85
N THR A 24 2.39 1.55 5.61
CA THR A 24 3.54 0.74 5.24
C THR A 24 4.83 1.56 5.30
N VAL A 25 4.79 2.79 4.81
CA VAL A 25 5.97 3.67 4.84
C VAL A 25 6.36 3.98 6.28
N GLU A 26 5.36 4.22 7.15
CA GLU A 26 5.65 4.46 8.56
C GLU A 26 6.31 3.24 9.19
N ALA A 27 5.78 2.06 8.92
CA ALA A 27 6.36 0.82 9.46
C ALA A 27 7.78 0.60 8.92
N LEU A 28 8.01 0.90 7.65
CA LEU A 28 9.34 0.79 7.05
C LEU A 28 10.32 1.74 7.74
N SER A 29 9.88 2.97 7.99
CA SER A 29 10.67 3.97 8.67
C SER A 29 11.12 3.47 10.05
N LEU A 30 10.20 2.88 10.79
CA LEU A 30 10.50 2.36 12.12
C LEU A 30 11.40 1.13 12.05
N ARG A 31 11.10 0.23 11.13
CA ARG A 31 11.87 -1.01 11.01
C ARG A 31 13.33 -0.73 10.67
N ASP A 32 13.57 0.18 9.72
CA ASP A 32 14.90 0.44 9.21
C ASP A 32 15.58 1.62 9.89
N ASN A 33 14.89 2.24 10.85
CA ASN A 33 15.41 3.38 11.61
C ASN A 33 15.85 4.51 10.67
N ILE A 34 14.98 4.85 9.73
CA ILE A 34 15.20 5.95 8.79
C ILE A 34 14.03 6.93 8.90
N SER A 35 14.19 8.12 8.36
CA SER A 35 13.14 9.11 8.38
C SER A 35 11.96 8.66 7.53
N TYR A 36 10.80 9.22 7.81
CA TYR A 36 9.61 8.95 7.01
C TYR A 36 9.86 9.32 5.55
N GLU A 37 10.52 10.45 5.32
CA GLU A 37 10.80 10.92 3.96
C GLU A 37 11.71 9.97 3.21
N GLU A 38 12.73 9.45 3.89
CA GLU A 38 13.61 8.47 3.28
C GLU A 38 12.86 7.19 2.96
N ALA A 39 12.03 6.73 3.91
CA ALA A 39 11.23 5.53 3.71
C ALA A 39 10.27 5.71 2.53
N LEU A 40 9.66 6.89 2.43
CA LEU A 40 8.75 7.19 1.34
C LEU A 40 9.45 7.15 -0.01
N LEU A 41 10.66 7.72 -0.09
CA LEU A 41 11.44 7.67 -1.33
C LEU A 41 11.75 6.24 -1.72
N ARG A 42 12.16 5.43 -0.77
CA ARG A 42 12.49 4.03 -1.04
C ARG A 42 11.26 3.27 -1.50
N PHE A 43 10.13 3.49 -0.82
CA PHE A 43 8.92 2.78 -1.16
C PHE A 43 8.42 3.15 -2.56
N THR A 44 8.38 4.45 -2.87
CA THR A 44 7.86 4.91 -4.17
C THR A 44 8.78 4.53 -5.32
N SER A 45 10.03 4.20 -5.03
CA SER A 45 10.97 3.73 -6.04
C SER A 45 10.91 2.22 -6.23
N SER A 46 10.12 1.51 -5.44
CA SER A 46 10.04 0.06 -5.48
C SER A 46 8.93 -0.40 -6.42
N LYS A 47 9.03 -1.67 -6.81
CA LYS A 47 7.98 -2.27 -7.64
C LYS A 47 6.67 -2.43 -6.88
N ILE A 48 6.75 -2.48 -5.56
CA ILE A 48 5.56 -2.61 -4.71
C ILE A 48 4.65 -1.40 -4.90
N TYR A 49 5.25 -0.21 -5.06
CA TYR A 49 4.48 1.00 -5.25
C TYR A 49 3.60 0.89 -6.51
N SER A 50 4.19 0.46 -7.61
CA SER A 50 3.43 0.29 -8.86
C SER A 50 2.32 -0.76 -8.71
N ALA A 51 2.65 -1.86 -8.04
CA ALA A 51 1.67 -2.94 -7.84
C ALA A 51 0.54 -2.48 -6.92
N LEU A 52 0.84 -1.63 -5.95
CA LEU A 52 -0.17 -1.15 -5.01
C LEU A 52 -1.26 -0.35 -5.73
N PHE A 53 -0.88 0.46 -6.71
CA PHE A 53 -1.82 1.29 -7.44
C PHE A 53 -2.32 0.63 -8.72
N ASP A 54 -1.92 -0.60 -8.97
CA ASP A 54 -2.53 -1.44 -9.99
C ASP A 54 -3.62 -2.24 -9.28
N TYR A 55 -4.85 -1.78 -9.38
CA TYR A 55 -5.93 -2.31 -8.56
C TYR A 55 -6.30 -3.75 -8.89
N ASP A 56 -5.86 -4.24 -10.04
CA ASP A 56 -6.09 -5.63 -10.41
C ASP A 56 -5.28 -6.61 -9.57
N THR A 57 -4.18 -6.15 -8.97
CA THR A 57 -3.36 -7.04 -8.13
C THR A 57 -4.01 -7.39 -6.81
N GLY A 58 -4.95 -6.57 -6.34
CA GLY A 58 -5.58 -6.77 -5.05
C GLY A 58 -4.71 -6.39 -3.86
N ILE A 59 -3.50 -5.94 -4.10
CA ILE A 59 -2.57 -5.60 -3.01
C ILE A 59 -3.09 -4.43 -2.18
N TRP A 60 -3.87 -3.55 -2.80
CA TRP A 60 -4.42 -2.39 -2.10
C TRP A 60 -5.31 -2.78 -0.91
N ARG A 61 -5.71 -4.05 -0.81
CA ARG A 61 -6.55 -4.54 0.28
C ARG A 61 -5.76 -5.27 1.37
N GLU A 62 -4.46 -5.41 1.19
CA GLU A 62 -3.64 -6.16 2.12
C GLU A 62 -3.24 -5.31 3.32
N SER A 63 -2.43 -5.87 4.19
CA SER A 63 -1.97 -5.17 5.39
C SER A 63 -0.58 -4.58 5.17
N PRO A 64 -0.17 -3.61 6.00
CA PRO A 64 1.20 -3.09 5.93
C PRO A 64 2.24 -4.19 6.08
N ASP A 65 2.00 -5.17 6.95
CA ASP A 65 2.94 -6.27 7.15
C ASP A 65 3.14 -7.06 5.87
N TYR A 66 2.06 -7.28 5.13
CA TYR A 66 2.14 -7.99 3.86
C TYR A 66 3.03 -7.25 2.88
N LEU A 67 2.84 -5.95 2.76
CA LEU A 67 3.64 -5.13 1.83
C LEU A 67 5.10 -5.07 2.26
N LEU A 68 5.36 -4.97 3.56
CA LEU A 68 6.73 -4.97 4.05
C LEU A 68 7.44 -6.28 3.72
N ASN A 69 6.73 -7.39 3.80
CA ASN A 69 7.33 -8.68 3.47
C ASN A 69 7.65 -8.80 1.98
N LEU A 70 6.88 -8.13 1.13
CA LEU A 70 7.16 -8.10 -0.29
C LEU A 70 8.31 -7.14 -0.62
N TYR A 71 8.40 -6.07 0.17
CA TYR A 71 9.41 -5.05 -0.05
C TYR A 71 10.80 -5.59 0.20
#